data_88c48c821e5970c2779fe5ac411ddce9
#
_entry.id   88c48c821e5970c2779fe5ac411ddce9
#
_cell.length_a   1.000
_cell.length_b   1.000
_cell.length_c   1.000
_cell.angle_alpha   90.00
_cell.angle_beta   90.00
_cell.angle_gamma   90.00
#
_symmetry.space_group_name_H-M   'P 1'
#
loop_
_entity.id
_entity.type
_entity.pdbx_description
1 polymer ?
#
loop_
_entity_poly.entity_id
_entity_poly.type
_entity_poly.pdbx_seq_one_letter_code
_entity_poly.pdbx_strand_id
1 'polypeptide(L)'
;MATKKLYFFPYNHKFIANKCKMCYYKYVYIRTGVQSVNSSAGLPANICEKVIELSFPQDKIRNFSIIAHIDHGKSTLADRILEQTNSVSARDMESQLLDDMELERERGITIKARAVSVTYDADNGEKYLFNLIDTPGHVDFNYEVSRSLAACEGAVLIVDASQGIEAQTLANTYLAVDSGLEIVPVINKIDLPSADPDRDIEEIEDVIGIPAEDAPKISAKQGINIHAVLEKIVSDIPAPTGDVNAPLRALIFDSYYDSYKGVIIYVRLKEGQIHPGDEFKLMATGSTFTVVECGLMHATSMESTNGLYAGEVGYIAASIKTLADAKVGDTVTLTANPAKEPLPGYREAQPMVYCGIYPVDGAVVTCRMYRKADGRKGGDGDDRDATLL
;
A
#
# COMPACT_ATOMS: atom_id res chain seq x y z
N MET A 1 -46.24 23.11 -15.59
CA MET A 1 -45.82 23.68 -14.30
C MET A 1 -46.37 22.74 -13.20
N ALA A 2 -45.53 21.93 -12.61
CA ALA A 2 -45.85 21.13 -11.47
C ALA A 2 -44.69 21.14 -10.51
N THR A 3 -44.86 21.88 -9.43
CA THR A 3 -43.92 22.08 -8.33
C THR A 3 -43.84 20.81 -7.50
N LYS A 4 -42.69 20.15 -7.45
CA LYS A 4 -42.41 19.04 -6.52
C LYS A 4 -41.89 19.57 -5.22
N LYS A 5 -42.62 19.37 -4.12
CA LYS A 5 -42.20 19.63 -2.75
C LYS A 5 -41.24 18.53 -2.30
N LEU A 6 -40.05 18.90 -1.87
CA LEU A 6 -39.14 18.04 -1.10
C LEU A 6 -39.62 18.01 0.36
N TYR A 7 -39.81 16.82 0.90
CA TYR A 7 -39.98 16.61 2.34
C TYR A 7 -38.67 16.13 2.95
N PHE A 8 -38.08 16.94 3.83
CA PHE A 8 -37.02 16.53 4.73
C PHE A 8 -37.62 15.94 5.99
N PHE A 9 -37.22 14.72 6.36
CA PHE A 9 -37.51 14.16 7.67
C PHE A 9 -36.24 14.21 8.54
N PRO A 10 -36.30 14.78 9.76
CA PRO A 10 -35.17 14.77 10.66
C PRO A 10 -35.03 13.41 11.35
N TYR A 11 -33.83 12.93 11.45
CA TYR A 11 -33.44 11.71 12.13
C TYR A 11 -33.61 11.85 13.65
N ASN A 12 -34.39 10.99 14.27
CA ASN A 12 -34.47 10.85 15.72
C ASN A 12 -34.04 9.44 16.13
N HIS A 13 -32.87 9.32 16.73
CA HIS A 13 -32.34 8.08 17.30
C HIS A 13 -33.08 7.72 18.60
N LYS A 14 -34.13 6.95 18.55
CA LYS A 14 -34.62 6.07 19.64
C LYS A 14 -35.90 5.39 19.17
N PHE A 15 -35.80 4.15 18.74
CA PHE A 15 -36.82 3.09 18.82
C PHE A 15 -36.44 1.99 17.81
N ILE A 16 -35.65 1.02 18.23
CA ILE A 16 -35.64 -0.30 17.58
C ILE A 16 -35.51 -1.36 18.68
N ALA A 17 -36.64 -1.86 19.11
CA ALA A 17 -36.71 -3.22 19.62
C ALA A 17 -37.95 -3.88 18.99
N ASN A 18 -37.70 -5.00 18.37
CA ASN A 18 -38.62 -6.04 17.94
C ASN A 18 -39.36 -5.93 16.59
N LYS A 19 -38.93 -6.84 15.69
CA LYS A 19 -39.70 -7.48 14.63
C LYS A 19 -40.25 -6.60 13.51
N CYS A 20 -39.45 -6.32 12.52
CA CYS A 20 -39.84 -6.49 11.12
C CYS A 20 -38.61 -6.32 10.21
N LYS A 21 -38.42 -7.27 9.28
CA LYS A 21 -37.50 -7.12 8.17
C LYS A 21 -37.96 -5.96 7.30
N MET A 22 -37.44 -4.76 7.53
CA MET A 22 -37.63 -3.63 6.63
C MET A 22 -36.33 -3.43 5.86
N CYS A 23 -36.40 -3.68 4.55
CA CYS A 23 -35.34 -3.33 3.63
C CYS A 23 -35.19 -1.80 3.62
N TYR A 24 -34.04 -1.29 4.08
CA TYR A 24 -33.67 0.10 3.93
C TYR A 24 -33.18 0.32 2.50
N TYR A 25 -33.85 1.20 1.76
CA TYR A 25 -33.34 1.69 0.49
C TYR A 25 -32.36 2.83 0.77
N LYS A 26 -31.06 2.62 0.50
CA LYS A 26 -30.08 3.69 0.32
C LYS A 26 -30.04 4.06 -1.16
N TYR A 27 -30.18 5.33 -1.46
CA TYR A 27 -30.12 5.83 -2.84
C TYR A 27 -28.66 5.84 -3.29
N VAL A 28 -28.37 5.10 -4.35
CA VAL A 28 -27.10 5.19 -5.08
C VAL A 28 -27.28 6.26 -6.16
N TYR A 29 -26.48 7.33 -6.13
CA TYR A 29 -26.39 8.28 -7.21
C TYR A 29 -25.54 7.70 -8.32
N ILE A 30 -26.17 7.13 -9.35
CA ILE A 30 -25.49 6.86 -10.62
C ILE A 30 -25.61 8.11 -11.48
N ARG A 31 -24.50 8.71 -11.82
CA ARG A 31 -24.38 9.92 -12.66
C ARG A 31 -24.53 9.56 -14.14
N THR A 32 -25.58 8.84 -14.54
CA THR A 32 -26.08 8.78 -15.92
C THR A 32 -27.55 8.43 -15.89
N GLY A 33 -28.44 9.43 -16.00
CA GLY A 33 -29.84 9.26 -16.34
C GLY A 33 -30.74 8.74 -15.23
N VAL A 34 -31.45 9.66 -14.60
CA VAL A 34 -32.54 9.36 -13.67
C VAL A 34 -33.67 8.63 -14.41
N GLN A 35 -33.86 7.34 -14.11
CA GLN A 35 -35.16 6.72 -14.31
C GLN A 35 -35.74 6.32 -12.94
N SER A 36 -36.77 7.05 -12.51
CA SER A 36 -37.56 6.67 -11.34
C SER A 36 -38.35 5.42 -11.67
N VAL A 37 -38.01 4.30 -11.04
CA VAL A 37 -38.88 3.09 -11.08
C VAL A 37 -39.88 3.20 -9.97
N ASN A 38 -41.14 3.45 -10.32
CA ASN A 38 -42.27 3.28 -9.40
C ASN A 38 -42.52 1.77 -9.21
N SER A 39 -42.17 1.25 -8.04
CA SER A 39 -42.41 -0.14 -7.69
C SER A 39 -43.82 -0.33 -7.12
N SER A 40 -44.75 -0.75 -7.97
CA SER A 40 -45.96 -1.46 -7.57
C SER A 40 -46.20 -2.71 -8.43
N ALA A 41 -45.16 -3.45 -8.76
CA ALA A 41 -45.27 -4.78 -9.34
C ALA A 41 -44.18 -5.65 -8.73
N GLY A 42 -44.58 -6.78 -8.13
CA GLY A 42 -43.74 -7.72 -7.43
C GLY A 42 -42.56 -8.18 -8.26
N LEU A 43 -41.36 -7.75 -7.85
CA LEU A 43 -40.10 -8.26 -8.34
C LEU A 43 -39.81 -9.61 -7.67
N PRO A 44 -39.33 -10.63 -8.42
CA PRO A 44 -38.96 -11.90 -7.84
C PRO A 44 -37.84 -11.71 -6.81
N ALA A 45 -37.97 -12.43 -5.69
CA ALA A 45 -37.11 -12.30 -4.49
C ALA A 45 -35.63 -12.67 -4.64
N ASN A 46 -35.10 -12.81 -5.87
CA ASN A 46 -33.74 -13.30 -6.15
C ASN A 46 -32.82 -12.25 -6.74
N ILE A 47 -33.18 -10.96 -6.79
CA ILE A 47 -32.29 -9.88 -7.19
C ILE A 47 -32.11 -8.94 -6.00
N CYS A 48 -31.57 -9.45 -4.90
CA CYS A 48 -30.81 -8.62 -3.97
C CYS A 48 -29.38 -8.59 -4.53
N GLU A 49 -29.10 -7.75 -5.53
CA GLU A 49 -27.74 -7.33 -5.80
C GLU A 49 -27.22 -6.76 -4.49
N LYS A 50 -26.26 -7.46 -3.91
CA LYS A 50 -25.52 -7.02 -2.75
C LYS A 50 -24.86 -5.70 -3.19
N VAL A 51 -25.40 -4.57 -2.79
CA VAL A 51 -24.75 -3.28 -3.01
C VAL A 51 -23.43 -3.35 -2.23
N ILE A 52 -22.34 -3.49 -2.95
CA ILE A 52 -20.99 -3.48 -2.39
C ILE A 52 -20.74 -2.03 -2.00
N GLU A 53 -20.69 -1.77 -0.72
CA GLU A 53 -20.35 -0.45 -0.18
C GLU A 53 -18.80 -0.34 -0.19
N LEU A 54 -18.25 0.06 -1.35
CA LEU A 54 -16.82 0.36 -1.50
C LEU A 54 -16.48 1.54 -0.58
N SER A 55 -15.33 1.47 0.09
CA SER A 55 -14.83 2.58 0.92
C SER A 55 -14.54 3.80 0.04
N PHE A 56 -13.97 3.56 -1.14
CA PHE A 56 -13.71 4.56 -2.17
C PHE A 56 -14.04 4.00 -3.57
N PRO A 57 -14.53 4.82 -4.52
CA PRO A 57 -14.62 4.45 -5.92
C PRO A 57 -13.23 4.11 -6.47
N GLN A 58 -13.09 3.02 -7.22
CA GLN A 58 -11.81 2.54 -7.71
C GLN A 58 -11.08 3.56 -8.59
N ASP A 59 -11.81 4.35 -9.38
CA ASP A 59 -11.29 5.44 -10.21
C ASP A 59 -10.66 6.60 -9.41
N LYS A 60 -10.97 6.68 -8.11
CA LYS A 60 -10.44 7.68 -7.18
C LYS A 60 -9.32 7.17 -6.29
N ILE A 61 -8.82 5.98 -6.52
CA ILE A 61 -7.68 5.42 -5.79
C ILE A 61 -6.39 5.70 -6.57
N ARG A 62 -5.32 6.06 -5.85
CA ARG A 62 -3.96 6.20 -6.39
C ARG A 62 -2.99 5.45 -5.49
N ASN A 63 -2.43 4.37 -6.01
CA ASN A 63 -1.42 3.58 -5.31
C ASN A 63 -0.05 3.93 -5.89
N PHE A 64 0.81 4.51 -5.09
CA PHE A 64 2.10 4.96 -5.56
C PHE A 64 3.18 4.79 -4.49
N SER A 65 4.41 4.74 -4.96
CA SER A 65 5.61 4.73 -4.13
C SER A 65 6.45 5.97 -4.41
N ILE A 66 7.33 6.32 -3.48
CA ILE A 66 8.34 7.36 -3.67
C ILE A 66 9.68 6.68 -3.85
N ILE A 67 10.31 6.89 -4.99
CA ILE A 67 11.66 6.42 -5.31
C ILE A 67 12.63 7.59 -5.37
N ALA A 68 13.78 7.44 -4.74
CA ALA A 68 14.78 8.48 -4.65
C ALA A 68 16.15 7.87 -4.33
N HIS A 69 17.22 8.63 -4.62
CA HIS A 69 18.51 8.37 -4.02
C HIS A 69 18.51 8.72 -2.52
N ILE A 70 19.49 8.21 -1.78
CA ILE A 70 19.72 8.57 -0.36
C ILE A 70 19.88 10.09 -0.28
N ASP A 71 19.28 10.71 0.74
CA ASP A 71 19.32 12.15 1.00
C ASP A 71 18.67 13.07 -0.06
N HIS A 72 18.02 12.55 -1.12
CA HIS A 72 17.26 13.37 -2.08
C HIS A 72 15.96 13.94 -1.50
N GLY A 73 15.55 13.51 -0.30
CA GLY A 73 14.41 14.06 0.43
C GLY A 73 13.13 13.23 0.36
N LYS A 74 13.25 11.91 0.17
CA LYS A 74 12.13 10.97 0.14
C LYS A 74 11.23 11.07 1.38
N SER A 75 11.77 10.82 2.57
CA SER A 75 11.02 10.86 3.84
C SER A 75 10.48 12.27 4.12
N THR A 76 11.23 13.32 3.73
CA THR A 76 10.75 14.71 3.87
C THR A 76 9.55 15.00 2.97
N LEU A 77 9.51 14.50 1.74
CA LEU A 77 8.35 14.65 0.87
C LEU A 77 7.16 13.85 1.41
N ALA A 78 7.38 12.63 1.89
CA ALA A 78 6.35 11.81 2.52
C ALA A 78 5.70 12.55 3.71
N ASP A 79 6.51 13.15 4.59
CA ASP A 79 6.02 13.98 5.71
C ASP A 79 5.17 15.17 5.20
N ARG A 80 5.58 15.84 4.12
CA ARG A 80 4.81 16.95 3.53
C ARG A 80 3.49 16.51 2.91
N ILE A 81 3.44 15.33 2.31
CA ILE A 81 2.19 14.73 1.82
C ILE A 81 1.23 14.50 3.00
N LEU A 82 1.70 13.91 4.11
CA LEU A 82 0.90 13.69 5.30
C LEU A 82 0.40 14.99 5.93
N GLU A 83 1.23 16.03 5.94
CA GLU A 83 0.88 17.35 6.44
C GLU A 83 -0.20 18.02 5.58
N GLN A 84 -0.02 18.06 4.25
CA GLN A 84 -0.97 18.71 3.34
C GLN A 84 -2.31 18.00 3.24
N THR A 85 -2.33 16.68 3.41
CA THR A 85 -3.57 15.90 3.47
C THR A 85 -4.25 15.93 4.84
N ASN A 86 -3.70 16.68 5.81
CA ASN A 86 -4.19 16.76 7.20
C ASN A 86 -4.40 15.36 7.83
N SER A 87 -3.63 14.36 7.38
CA SER A 87 -3.74 12.97 7.87
C SER A 87 -3.15 12.79 9.26
N VAL A 88 -2.31 13.73 9.69
CA VAL A 88 -1.69 13.77 11.02
C VAL A 88 -1.90 15.14 11.62
N SER A 89 -2.25 15.19 12.91
CA SER A 89 -2.40 16.48 13.57
C SER A 89 -1.04 17.20 13.68
N ALA A 90 -1.04 18.54 13.61
CA ALA A 90 0.19 19.33 13.73
C ALA A 90 0.96 19.11 15.06
N ARG A 91 0.32 18.50 16.07
CA ARG A 91 0.94 18.17 17.36
C ARG A 91 1.67 16.84 17.34
N ASP A 92 1.18 15.90 16.48
CA ASP A 92 1.69 14.53 16.38
C ASP A 92 2.66 14.40 15.20
N MET A 93 2.88 15.49 14.44
CA MET A 93 3.81 15.55 13.33
C MET A 93 5.24 15.55 13.86
N GLU A 94 5.94 14.43 13.65
CA GLU A 94 7.38 14.28 13.87
C GLU A 94 8.09 14.24 12.53
N SER A 95 9.38 14.57 12.50
CA SER A 95 10.18 14.39 11.30
C SER A 95 10.43 12.89 11.04
N GLN A 96 10.34 12.48 9.77
CA GLN A 96 10.47 11.07 9.37
C GLN A 96 9.43 10.17 10.05
N LEU A 97 8.17 10.61 10.03
CA LEU A 97 7.06 9.94 10.71
C LEU A 97 6.85 8.50 10.24
N LEU A 98 7.17 8.21 8.99
CA LEU A 98 7.04 6.86 8.41
C LEU A 98 8.22 5.95 8.77
N ASP A 99 9.35 6.48 9.20
CA ASP A 99 10.51 5.72 9.63
C ASP A 99 10.34 5.32 11.11
N ASP A 100 9.72 4.16 11.37
CA ASP A 100 9.36 3.71 12.73
C ASP A 100 10.53 3.13 13.51
N MET A 101 11.54 2.63 12.82
CA MET A 101 12.70 1.98 13.47
C MET A 101 13.70 3.03 13.96
N GLU A 102 14.19 2.88 15.17
CA GLU A 102 15.24 3.74 15.70
C GLU A 102 16.48 3.78 14.78
N LEU A 103 16.81 2.63 14.17
CA LEU A 103 17.92 2.50 13.24
C LEU A 103 17.68 3.28 11.92
N GLU A 104 16.43 3.35 11.43
CA GLU A 104 16.06 4.15 10.26
C GLU A 104 16.31 5.63 10.52
N ARG A 105 15.85 6.11 11.68
CA ARG A 105 16.03 7.51 12.12
C ARG A 105 17.51 7.86 12.36
N GLU A 106 18.26 6.93 12.99
CA GLU A 106 19.69 7.12 13.24
C GLU A 106 20.50 7.21 11.94
N ARG A 107 20.16 6.39 10.95
CA ARG A 107 20.88 6.29 9.68
C ARG A 107 20.33 7.19 8.58
N GLY A 108 19.14 7.76 8.77
CA GLY A 108 18.46 8.57 7.76
C GLY A 108 18.02 7.78 6.52
N ILE A 109 17.81 6.46 6.65
CA ILE A 109 17.43 5.58 5.53
C ILE A 109 16.21 4.76 5.91
N THR A 110 15.26 4.62 5.01
CA THR A 110 14.15 3.67 5.15
C THR A 110 14.66 2.25 4.92
N ILE A 111 14.41 1.36 5.85
CA ILE A 111 14.79 -0.06 5.79
C ILE A 111 13.59 -0.91 5.43
N LYS A 112 12.44 -0.63 6.03
CA LYS A 112 11.21 -1.40 5.88
C LYS A 112 10.15 -0.62 5.11
N ALA A 113 9.48 -1.29 4.17
CA ALA A 113 8.35 -0.68 3.47
C ALA A 113 7.19 -0.40 4.43
N ARG A 114 6.53 0.73 4.26
CA ARG A 114 5.34 1.11 5.01
C ARG A 114 4.27 1.62 4.08
N ALA A 115 3.05 1.16 4.25
CA ALA A 115 1.90 1.65 3.50
C ALA A 115 1.07 2.58 4.38
N VAL A 116 0.66 3.71 3.81
CA VAL A 116 -0.22 4.68 4.48
C VAL A 116 -1.30 5.14 3.52
N SER A 117 -2.55 5.05 3.97
CA SER A 117 -3.72 5.53 3.25
C SER A 117 -4.11 6.91 3.75
N VAL A 118 -4.20 7.88 2.83
CA VAL A 118 -4.59 9.26 3.13
C VAL A 118 -5.64 9.74 2.13
N THR A 119 -6.51 10.62 2.58
CA THR A 119 -7.53 11.23 1.73
C THR A 119 -7.04 12.59 1.24
N TYR A 120 -7.15 12.85 -0.05
CA TYR A 120 -6.78 14.10 -0.67
C TYR A 120 -7.99 14.75 -1.36
N ASP A 121 -8.24 16.03 -1.08
CA ASP A 121 -9.25 16.85 -1.76
C ASP A 121 -8.56 17.60 -2.91
N ALA A 122 -8.75 17.13 -4.15
CA ALA A 122 -8.09 17.66 -5.33
C ALA A 122 -8.75 18.95 -5.84
N ASP A 123 -8.04 19.74 -6.66
CA ASP A 123 -8.51 20.98 -7.25
C ASP A 123 -9.76 20.83 -8.14
N ASN A 124 -9.98 19.62 -8.68
CA ASN A 124 -11.20 19.29 -9.41
C ASN A 124 -12.44 19.13 -8.53
N GLY A 125 -12.32 19.31 -7.22
CA GLY A 125 -13.39 19.19 -6.22
C GLY A 125 -13.77 17.77 -5.87
N GLU A 126 -12.99 16.77 -6.28
CA GLU A 126 -13.21 15.36 -5.98
C GLU A 126 -12.21 14.87 -4.90
N LYS A 127 -12.65 13.86 -4.13
CA LYS A 127 -11.80 13.22 -3.11
C LYS A 127 -11.13 11.98 -3.68
N TYR A 128 -9.84 11.86 -3.42
CA TYR A 128 -9.02 10.73 -3.79
C TYR A 128 -8.50 10.01 -2.55
N LEU A 129 -8.38 8.69 -2.66
CA LEU A 129 -7.65 7.86 -1.69
C LEU A 129 -6.23 7.64 -2.23
N PHE A 130 -5.24 8.19 -1.55
CA PHE A 130 -3.84 7.97 -1.85
C PHE A 130 -3.31 6.87 -0.94
N ASN A 131 -2.79 5.82 -1.52
CA ASN A 131 -2.05 4.79 -0.83
C ASN A 131 -0.57 4.99 -1.14
N LEU A 132 0.11 5.67 -0.24
CA LEU A 132 1.56 5.85 -0.28
C LEU A 132 2.23 4.60 0.26
N ILE A 133 3.03 3.93 -0.56
CA ILE A 133 3.87 2.81 -0.15
C ILE A 133 5.31 3.31 -0.10
N ASP A 134 5.77 3.63 1.11
CA ASP A 134 7.14 4.07 1.32
C ASP A 134 8.11 2.90 1.14
N THR A 135 9.14 3.08 0.33
CA THR A 135 10.09 2.02 -0.04
C THR A 135 11.51 2.39 0.36
N PRO A 136 12.35 1.39 0.71
CA PRO A 136 13.77 1.63 0.89
C PRO A 136 14.40 2.26 -0.36
N GLY A 137 15.31 3.22 -0.16
CA GLY A 137 16.05 3.84 -1.26
C GLY A 137 17.35 3.12 -1.62
N HIS A 138 17.86 2.24 -0.75
CA HIS A 138 19.18 1.63 -0.87
C HIS A 138 19.15 0.38 -1.76
N VAL A 139 20.18 0.20 -2.59
CA VAL A 139 20.30 -0.93 -3.55
C VAL A 139 20.30 -2.32 -2.90
N ASP A 140 20.74 -2.42 -1.64
CA ASP A 140 20.75 -3.70 -0.93
C ASP A 140 19.32 -4.21 -0.61
N PHE A 141 18.32 -3.35 -0.70
CA PHE A 141 16.91 -3.66 -0.45
C PHE A 141 16.10 -3.83 -1.75
N ASN A 142 16.73 -4.13 -2.88
CA ASN A 142 16.05 -4.26 -4.17
C ASN A 142 14.87 -5.24 -4.15
N TYR A 143 14.94 -6.26 -3.29
CA TYR A 143 13.87 -7.24 -3.17
C TYR A 143 12.62 -6.66 -2.49
N GLU A 144 12.80 -5.88 -1.43
CA GLU A 144 11.74 -5.14 -0.74
C GLU A 144 11.15 -4.08 -1.66
N VAL A 145 12.01 -3.33 -2.36
CA VAL A 145 11.61 -2.32 -3.35
C VAL A 145 10.74 -2.94 -4.44
N SER A 146 11.17 -4.02 -5.07
CA SER A 146 10.42 -4.63 -6.17
C SER A 146 9.03 -5.12 -5.76
N ARG A 147 8.84 -5.58 -4.51
CA ARG A 147 7.53 -6.00 -4.00
C ARG A 147 6.60 -4.83 -3.73
N SER A 148 7.13 -3.78 -3.13
CA SER A 148 6.38 -2.57 -2.87
C SER A 148 5.93 -1.91 -4.17
N LEU A 149 6.82 -1.85 -5.18
CA LEU A 149 6.48 -1.37 -6.51
C LEU A 149 5.40 -2.24 -7.19
N ALA A 150 5.43 -3.56 -7.03
CA ALA A 150 4.38 -4.45 -7.58
C ALA A 150 2.97 -4.19 -6.98
N ALA A 151 2.89 -3.52 -5.84
CA ALA A 151 1.63 -3.11 -5.23
C ALA A 151 1.11 -1.75 -5.74
N CYS A 152 1.92 -1.01 -6.50
CA CYS A 152 1.62 0.33 -7.01
C CYS A 152 1.15 0.32 -8.46
N GLU A 153 0.58 1.45 -8.90
CA GLU A 153 0.31 1.81 -10.29
C GLU A 153 1.25 2.95 -10.77
N GLY A 154 1.88 3.68 -9.85
CA GLY A 154 2.84 4.72 -10.19
C GLY A 154 3.97 4.88 -9.18
N ALA A 155 4.99 5.63 -9.57
CA ALA A 155 6.10 5.98 -8.71
C ALA A 155 6.48 7.46 -8.87
N VAL A 156 6.61 8.16 -7.75
CA VAL A 156 7.12 9.53 -7.71
C VAL A 156 8.64 9.46 -7.64
N LEU A 157 9.31 9.91 -8.69
CA LEU A 157 10.77 9.94 -8.78
C LEU A 157 11.30 11.28 -8.29
N ILE A 158 12.01 11.29 -7.17
CA ILE A 158 12.62 12.51 -6.63
C ILE A 158 14.07 12.61 -7.08
N VAL A 159 14.39 13.75 -7.70
CA VAL A 159 15.76 14.12 -8.07
C VAL A 159 16.16 15.38 -7.30
N ASP A 160 17.37 15.40 -6.74
CA ASP A 160 17.93 16.56 -6.05
C ASP A 160 18.47 17.55 -7.08
N ALA A 161 17.92 18.78 -7.12
CA ALA A 161 18.30 19.83 -8.05
C ALA A 161 19.79 20.25 -8.00
N SER A 162 20.53 19.81 -6.99
CA SER A 162 21.95 20.10 -6.84
C SER A 162 22.89 18.97 -7.25
N GLN A 163 22.37 17.73 -7.28
CA GLN A 163 23.16 16.51 -7.52
C GLN A 163 22.80 15.83 -8.85
N GLY A 164 21.53 15.95 -9.28
CA GLY A 164 21.04 15.30 -10.50
C GLY A 164 20.75 13.81 -10.32
N ILE A 165 20.91 13.05 -11.40
CA ILE A 165 20.63 11.60 -11.40
C ILE A 165 21.84 10.83 -10.90
N GLU A 166 21.62 9.98 -9.90
CA GLU A 166 22.64 9.10 -9.36
C GLU A 166 22.33 7.61 -9.64
N ALA A 167 23.31 6.74 -9.41
CA ALA A 167 23.20 5.31 -9.75
C ALA A 167 22.01 4.60 -9.11
N GLN A 168 21.66 4.94 -7.86
CA GLN A 168 20.50 4.37 -7.17
C GLN A 168 19.18 4.89 -7.75
N THR A 169 19.13 6.15 -8.18
CA THR A 169 18.00 6.73 -8.90
C THR A 169 17.69 5.89 -10.13
N LEU A 170 18.72 5.64 -10.97
CA LEU A 170 18.59 4.80 -12.17
C LEU A 170 18.12 3.38 -11.85
N ALA A 171 18.77 2.72 -10.89
CA ALA A 171 18.45 1.34 -10.54
C ALA A 171 16.98 1.21 -10.08
N ASN A 172 16.51 2.09 -9.22
CA ASN A 172 15.13 2.09 -8.73
C ASN A 172 14.13 2.47 -9.81
N THR A 173 14.48 3.41 -10.70
CA THR A 173 13.63 3.80 -11.84
C THR A 173 13.45 2.64 -12.81
N TYR A 174 14.51 1.90 -13.15
CA TYR A 174 14.40 0.72 -14.00
C TYR A 174 13.55 -0.38 -13.38
N LEU A 175 13.63 -0.60 -12.05
CA LEU A 175 12.74 -1.53 -11.36
C LEU A 175 11.27 -1.09 -11.45
N ALA A 176 10.99 0.21 -11.38
CA ALA A 176 9.65 0.75 -11.52
C ALA A 176 9.13 0.61 -12.96
N VAL A 177 9.94 0.91 -13.96
CA VAL A 177 9.62 0.72 -15.40
C VAL A 177 9.38 -0.76 -15.71
N ASP A 178 10.25 -1.66 -15.25
CA ASP A 178 10.08 -3.11 -15.42
C ASP A 178 8.81 -3.65 -14.75
N SER A 179 8.33 -2.96 -13.70
CA SER A 179 7.07 -3.26 -13.02
C SER A 179 5.85 -2.67 -13.74
N GLY A 180 6.05 -1.90 -14.81
CA GLY A 180 5.00 -1.26 -15.61
C GLY A 180 4.33 -0.06 -14.91
N LEU A 181 5.07 0.65 -14.04
CA LEU A 181 4.55 1.79 -13.31
C LEU A 181 4.67 3.08 -14.14
N GLU A 182 3.71 3.98 -13.96
CA GLU A 182 3.83 5.37 -14.43
C GLU A 182 4.80 6.13 -13.53
N ILE A 183 5.78 6.82 -14.12
CA ILE A 183 6.80 7.54 -13.38
C ILE A 183 6.48 9.04 -13.41
N VAL A 184 6.35 9.64 -12.23
CA VAL A 184 6.13 11.07 -12.06
C VAL A 184 7.43 11.71 -11.54
N PRO A 185 8.22 12.38 -12.39
CA PRO A 185 9.43 13.05 -11.97
C PRO A 185 9.13 14.29 -11.13
N VAL A 186 9.94 14.55 -10.10
CA VAL A 186 9.85 15.69 -9.19
C VAL A 186 11.25 16.19 -8.88
N ILE A 187 11.51 17.47 -9.12
CA ILE A 187 12.80 18.11 -8.84
C ILE A 187 12.75 18.77 -7.47
N ASN A 188 13.52 18.24 -6.53
CA ASN A 188 13.53 18.70 -5.13
C ASN A 188 14.75 19.57 -4.82
N LYS A 189 14.70 20.26 -3.69
CA LYS A 189 15.76 21.13 -3.13
C LYS A 189 16.08 22.36 -4.00
N ILE A 190 15.09 22.91 -4.66
CA ILE A 190 15.23 24.16 -5.45
C ILE A 190 15.65 25.38 -4.60
N ASP A 191 15.60 25.25 -3.27
CA ASP A 191 16.03 26.27 -2.31
C ASP A 191 17.54 26.35 -2.15
N LEU A 192 18.30 25.38 -2.67
CA LEU A 192 19.75 25.38 -2.57
C LEU A 192 20.38 26.34 -3.61
N PRO A 193 21.44 27.06 -3.24
CA PRO A 193 22.14 27.96 -4.19
C PRO A 193 22.78 27.26 -5.40
N SER A 194 23.04 25.94 -5.27
CA SER A 194 23.63 25.09 -6.31
C SER A 194 22.57 24.36 -7.15
N ALA A 195 21.28 24.63 -6.92
CA ALA A 195 20.22 23.98 -7.65
C ALA A 195 20.17 24.43 -9.11
N ASP A 196 20.07 23.45 -10.02
CA ASP A 196 19.90 23.67 -11.46
C ASP A 196 18.79 22.77 -12.01
N PRO A 197 17.51 23.10 -11.75
CA PRO A 197 16.37 22.27 -12.14
C PRO A 197 16.24 22.03 -13.64
N ASP A 198 16.69 22.98 -14.48
CA ASP A 198 16.55 22.85 -15.93
C ASP A 198 17.54 21.82 -16.49
N ARG A 199 18.76 21.80 -15.97
CA ARG A 199 19.75 20.75 -16.28
C ARG A 199 19.23 19.37 -15.88
N ASP A 200 18.62 19.24 -14.70
CA ASP A 200 18.14 17.95 -14.20
C ASP A 200 16.94 17.43 -15.01
N ILE A 201 16.10 18.31 -15.54
CA ILE A 201 15.05 17.94 -16.48
C ILE A 201 15.64 17.34 -17.75
N GLU A 202 16.63 18.03 -18.37
CA GLU A 202 17.32 17.51 -19.54
C GLU A 202 18.00 16.17 -19.25
N GLU A 203 18.62 16.02 -18.07
CA GLU A 203 19.27 14.77 -17.67
C GLU A 203 18.25 13.62 -17.49
N ILE A 204 17.06 13.87 -16.93
CA ILE A 204 15.99 12.87 -16.81
C ILE A 204 15.52 12.41 -18.19
N GLU A 205 15.32 13.33 -19.10
CA GLU A 205 14.86 13.02 -20.48
C GLU A 205 15.92 12.26 -21.26
N ASP A 206 17.19 12.69 -21.17
CA ASP A 206 18.29 12.08 -21.93
C ASP A 206 18.73 10.72 -21.37
N VAL A 207 18.76 10.55 -20.04
CA VAL A 207 19.33 9.36 -19.39
C VAL A 207 18.26 8.30 -19.10
N ILE A 208 17.08 8.73 -18.64
CA ILE A 208 15.99 7.82 -18.28
C ILE A 208 15.03 7.63 -19.44
N GLY A 209 14.83 8.69 -20.26
CA GLY A 209 13.94 8.65 -21.42
C GLY A 209 12.48 8.89 -21.07
N ILE A 210 12.17 9.53 -19.95
CA ILE A 210 10.81 9.91 -19.54
C ILE A 210 10.62 11.42 -19.67
N PRO A 211 9.43 11.91 -20.09
CA PRO A 211 9.16 13.34 -20.16
C PRO A 211 9.26 13.99 -18.77
N ALA A 212 9.99 15.10 -18.66
CA ALA A 212 10.20 15.81 -17.39
C ALA A 212 9.98 17.32 -17.48
N GLU A 213 9.60 17.85 -18.67
CA GLU A 213 9.37 19.28 -18.88
C GLU A 213 8.37 19.85 -17.87
N ASP A 214 7.30 19.11 -17.55
CA ASP A 214 6.25 19.47 -16.59
C ASP A 214 6.53 19.00 -15.17
N ALA A 215 7.74 18.57 -14.85
CA ALA A 215 8.08 18.09 -13.50
C ALA A 215 7.93 19.19 -12.45
N PRO A 216 7.20 18.96 -11.35
CA PRO A 216 7.10 19.91 -10.26
C PRO A 216 8.48 20.23 -9.66
N LYS A 217 8.83 21.51 -9.61
CA LYS A 217 10.05 22.02 -8.96
C LYS A 217 9.70 22.41 -7.53
N ILE A 218 10.23 21.69 -6.54
CA ILE A 218 9.81 21.78 -5.14
C ILE A 218 10.96 22.02 -4.17
N SER A 219 10.62 22.50 -2.98
CA SER A 219 11.44 22.31 -1.77
C SER A 219 10.63 21.58 -0.71
N ALA A 220 10.85 20.30 -0.55
CA ALA A 220 10.19 19.51 0.50
C ALA A 220 10.53 20.05 1.89
N LYS A 221 11.76 20.49 2.13
CA LYS A 221 12.20 21.08 3.40
C LYS A 221 11.42 22.35 3.74
N GLN A 222 11.19 23.23 2.78
CA GLN A 222 10.48 24.51 2.99
C GLN A 222 8.96 24.40 2.73
N GLY A 223 8.47 23.26 2.26
CA GLY A 223 7.06 23.07 1.91
C GLY A 223 6.63 23.82 0.64
N ILE A 224 7.59 24.17 -0.23
CA ILE A 224 7.33 24.93 -1.46
C ILE A 224 6.81 23.98 -2.54
N ASN A 225 5.69 24.35 -3.16
CA ASN A 225 5.09 23.72 -4.33
C ASN A 225 4.74 22.22 -4.17
N ILE A 226 4.50 21.76 -2.93
CA ILE A 226 4.11 20.34 -2.67
C ILE A 226 2.74 20.04 -3.27
N HIS A 227 1.81 20.99 -3.25
CA HIS A 227 0.49 20.84 -3.83
C HIS A 227 0.53 20.42 -5.32
N ALA A 228 1.47 20.97 -6.10
CA ALA A 228 1.65 20.58 -7.50
C ALA A 228 2.03 19.10 -7.66
N VAL A 229 2.75 18.51 -6.71
CA VAL A 229 3.06 17.06 -6.70
C VAL A 229 1.78 16.26 -6.48
N LEU A 230 0.90 16.67 -5.55
CA LEU A 230 -0.35 15.97 -5.26
C LEU A 230 -1.30 16.01 -6.47
N GLU A 231 -1.43 17.17 -7.14
CA GLU A 231 -2.23 17.27 -8.38
C GLU A 231 -1.62 16.45 -9.53
N LYS A 232 -0.29 16.40 -9.63
CA LYS A 232 0.40 15.56 -10.62
C LYS A 232 0.16 14.07 -10.37
N ILE A 233 0.11 13.61 -9.10
CA ILE A 233 -0.27 12.26 -8.74
C ILE A 233 -1.72 11.96 -9.16
N VAL A 234 -2.65 12.91 -8.98
CA VAL A 234 -4.04 12.74 -9.40
C VAL A 234 -4.15 12.60 -10.92
N SER A 235 -3.42 13.44 -11.69
CA SER A 235 -3.52 13.50 -13.16
C SER A 235 -2.81 12.33 -13.85
N ASP A 236 -1.60 12.00 -13.42
CA ASP A 236 -0.69 11.14 -14.19
C ASP A 236 -0.73 9.68 -13.71
N ILE A 237 -0.86 9.43 -12.41
CA ILE A 237 -0.91 8.05 -11.94
C ILE A 237 -2.29 7.44 -12.25
N PRO A 238 -2.34 6.32 -12.99
CA PRO A 238 -3.61 5.70 -13.33
C PRO A 238 -4.31 5.11 -12.10
N ALA A 239 -5.63 5.06 -12.18
CA ALA A 239 -6.42 4.34 -11.19
C ALA A 239 -6.14 2.83 -11.26
N PRO A 240 -6.20 2.11 -10.13
CA PRO A 240 -6.04 0.67 -10.15
C PRO A 240 -7.17 0.01 -10.95
N THR A 241 -6.84 -1.10 -11.60
CA THR A 241 -7.78 -1.94 -12.32
C THR A 241 -8.08 -3.21 -11.52
N GLY A 242 -9.20 -3.86 -11.79
CA GLY A 242 -9.58 -5.14 -11.20
C GLY A 242 -11.10 -5.30 -11.10
N ASP A 243 -11.56 -6.54 -11.13
CA ASP A 243 -12.98 -6.88 -10.96
C ASP A 243 -13.24 -7.33 -9.52
N VAL A 244 -14.10 -6.60 -8.83
CA VAL A 244 -14.51 -6.89 -7.44
C VAL A 244 -15.24 -8.24 -7.33
N ASN A 245 -15.89 -8.70 -8.41
CA ASN A 245 -16.63 -9.96 -8.44
C ASN A 245 -15.78 -11.17 -8.88
N ALA A 246 -14.56 -10.95 -9.31
CA ALA A 246 -13.64 -12.02 -9.66
C ALA A 246 -13.18 -12.80 -8.40
N PRO A 247 -12.61 -14.01 -8.57
CA PRO A 247 -11.94 -14.71 -7.47
C PRO A 247 -10.83 -13.84 -6.87
N LEU A 248 -10.77 -13.79 -5.53
CA LEU A 248 -9.78 -12.97 -4.84
C LEU A 248 -8.35 -13.31 -5.26
N ARG A 249 -7.61 -12.29 -5.65
CA ARG A 249 -6.15 -12.30 -5.80
C ARG A 249 -5.56 -11.05 -5.15
N ALA A 250 -4.96 -11.23 -3.98
CA ALA A 250 -4.28 -10.15 -3.28
C ALA A 250 -2.79 -10.49 -3.08
N LEU A 251 -1.92 -9.52 -3.33
CA LEU A 251 -0.49 -9.63 -3.17
C LEU A 251 -0.10 -9.25 -1.73
N ILE A 252 0.63 -10.11 -1.02
CA ILE A 252 1.28 -9.74 0.23
C ILE A 252 2.58 -9.02 -0.12
N PHE A 253 2.66 -7.73 0.14
CA PHE A 253 3.89 -6.98 -0.13
C PHE A 253 4.75 -6.75 1.12
N ASP A 254 4.16 -6.78 2.33
CA ASP A 254 4.90 -6.78 3.60
C ASP A 254 4.12 -7.51 4.69
N SER A 255 4.79 -7.78 5.82
CA SER A 255 4.18 -8.35 7.03
C SER A 255 4.96 -7.96 8.28
N TYR A 256 4.27 -7.86 9.41
CA TYR A 256 4.91 -7.64 10.69
C TYR A 256 4.19 -8.41 11.81
N TYR A 257 4.89 -8.59 12.92
CA TYR A 257 4.33 -9.26 14.09
C TYR A 257 3.87 -8.23 15.12
N ASP A 258 2.59 -8.30 15.45
CA ASP A 258 1.99 -7.57 16.56
C ASP A 258 1.78 -8.51 17.76
N SER A 259 2.12 -8.06 18.97
CA SER A 259 2.05 -8.90 20.17
C SER A 259 0.61 -9.30 20.56
N TYR A 260 -0.40 -8.54 20.12
CA TYR A 260 -1.81 -8.76 20.43
C TYR A 260 -2.58 -9.43 19.29
N LYS A 261 -2.32 -9.00 18.05
CA LYS A 261 -3.05 -9.45 16.85
C LYS A 261 -2.35 -10.62 16.13
N GLY A 262 -1.10 -10.93 16.49
CA GLY A 262 -0.27 -11.89 15.76
C GLY A 262 0.37 -11.28 14.51
N VAL A 263 0.59 -12.06 13.47
CA VAL A 263 1.12 -11.56 12.21
C VAL A 263 0.03 -10.80 11.47
N ILE A 264 0.32 -9.55 11.14
CA ILE A 264 -0.48 -8.68 10.28
C ILE A 264 0.20 -8.66 8.91
N ILE A 265 -0.58 -8.93 7.86
CA ILE A 265 -0.11 -8.90 6.48
C ILE A 265 -0.63 -7.66 5.77
N TYR A 266 0.26 -6.98 5.06
CA TYR A 266 -0.10 -5.89 4.17
C TYR A 266 -0.39 -6.43 2.79
N VAL A 267 -1.54 -6.09 2.26
CA VAL A 267 -2.04 -6.65 1.01
C VAL A 267 -2.47 -5.57 0.02
N ARG A 268 -2.22 -5.85 -1.25
CA ARG A 268 -2.78 -5.13 -2.38
C ARG A 268 -3.77 -6.04 -3.10
N LEU A 269 -5.05 -5.70 -3.09
CA LEU A 269 -6.07 -6.47 -3.81
C LEU A 269 -6.03 -6.11 -5.29
N LYS A 270 -5.61 -7.05 -6.13
CA LYS A 270 -5.66 -6.89 -7.58
C LYS A 270 -7.03 -7.26 -8.13
N GLU A 271 -7.69 -8.27 -7.57
CA GLU A 271 -9.04 -8.73 -7.95
C GLU A 271 -9.80 -9.25 -6.73
N GLY A 272 -11.14 -9.24 -6.83
CA GLY A 272 -12.01 -9.79 -5.81
C GLY A 272 -12.20 -8.87 -4.61
N GLN A 273 -12.65 -9.47 -3.52
CA GLN A 273 -12.93 -8.81 -2.24
C GLN A 273 -12.71 -9.78 -1.09
N ILE A 274 -12.47 -9.23 0.12
CA ILE A 274 -12.28 -10.01 1.34
C ILE A 274 -12.92 -9.30 2.53
N HIS A 275 -13.55 -10.07 3.43
CA HIS A 275 -14.27 -9.54 4.59
C HIS A 275 -13.84 -10.24 5.88
N PRO A 276 -14.04 -9.62 7.04
CA PRO A 276 -13.91 -10.30 8.32
C PRO A 276 -14.82 -11.55 8.37
N GLY A 277 -14.23 -12.68 8.82
CA GLY A 277 -14.89 -13.97 8.84
C GLY A 277 -14.67 -14.85 7.61
N ASP A 278 -14.13 -14.32 6.53
CA ASP A 278 -13.78 -15.12 5.35
C ASP A 278 -12.58 -16.04 5.65
N GLU A 279 -12.61 -17.25 5.10
CA GLU A 279 -11.48 -18.15 5.11
C GLU A 279 -10.67 -17.98 3.83
N PHE A 280 -9.38 -17.66 3.99
CA PHE A 280 -8.46 -17.50 2.88
C PHE A 280 -7.31 -18.49 2.91
N LYS A 281 -6.71 -18.71 1.75
CA LYS A 281 -5.56 -19.57 1.55
C LYS A 281 -4.40 -18.77 0.97
N LEU A 282 -3.21 -19.03 1.45
CA LEU A 282 -1.95 -18.58 0.88
C LEU A 282 -1.52 -19.58 -0.21
N MET A 283 -1.34 -19.09 -1.44
CA MET A 283 -1.15 -20.00 -2.58
C MET A 283 0.22 -20.69 -2.59
N ALA A 284 1.29 -20.02 -2.11
CA ALA A 284 2.64 -20.58 -2.09
C ALA A 284 2.86 -21.52 -0.89
N THR A 285 2.38 -21.16 0.30
CA THR A 285 2.54 -22.00 1.51
C THR A 285 1.45 -23.06 1.64
N GLY A 286 0.28 -22.82 1.02
CA GLY A 286 -0.90 -23.68 1.14
C GLY A 286 -1.64 -23.57 2.48
N SER A 287 -1.18 -22.70 3.38
CA SER A 287 -1.79 -22.48 4.70
C SER A 287 -3.12 -21.73 4.57
N THR A 288 -4.08 -22.08 5.44
CA THR A 288 -5.41 -21.47 5.48
C THR A 288 -5.62 -20.75 6.80
N PHE A 289 -6.27 -19.59 6.74
CA PHE A 289 -6.55 -18.76 7.90
C PHE A 289 -7.90 -18.08 7.76
N THR A 290 -8.49 -17.68 8.89
CA THR A 290 -9.72 -16.88 8.90
C THR A 290 -9.39 -15.41 9.17
N VAL A 291 -9.95 -14.51 8.40
CA VAL A 291 -9.83 -13.06 8.60
C VAL A 291 -10.51 -12.68 9.91
N VAL A 292 -9.76 -12.16 10.85
CA VAL A 292 -10.29 -11.59 12.10
C VAL A 292 -10.70 -10.15 11.87
N GLU A 293 -9.83 -9.41 11.20
CA GLU A 293 -10.00 -7.98 10.94
C GLU A 293 -9.26 -7.61 9.65
N CYS A 294 -9.81 -6.68 8.89
CA CYS A 294 -9.13 -6.06 7.76
C CYS A 294 -9.48 -4.57 7.70
N GLY A 295 -8.65 -3.78 7.02
CA GLY A 295 -8.89 -2.34 6.94
C GLY A 295 -7.75 -1.57 6.31
N LEU A 296 -7.82 -0.24 6.46
CA LEU A 296 -6.84 0.71 5.91
C LEU A 296 -5.80 1.08 6.97
N MET A 297 -4.61 1.42 6.49
CA MET A 297 -3.49 1.87 7.31
C MET A 297 -3.37 3.39 7.25
N HIS A 298 -3.57 4.07 8.35
CA HIS A 298 -3.24 5.48 8.48
C HIS A 298 -1.84 5.68 9.09
N ALA A 299 -1.33 6.89 9.03
CA ALA A 299 0.02 7.19 9.52
C ALA A 299 0.25 6.82 10.99
N THR A 300 -0.77 6.98 11.84
CA THR A 300 -0.69 6.74 13.30
C THR A 300 -1.64 5.65 13.81
N SER A 301 -2.51 5.10 12.96
CA SER A 301 -3.55 4.14 13.39
C SER A 301 -3.96 3.19 12.27
N MET A 302 -4.59 2.10 12.66
CA MET A 302 -5.29 1.18 11.77
C MET A 302 -6.78 1.44 11.85
N GLU A 303 -7.44 1.59 10.70
CA GLU A 303 -8.88 1.71 10.61
C GLU A 303 -9.48 0.41 10.11
N SER A 304 -10.28 -0.25 10.96
CA SER A 304 -10.99 -1.47 10.58
C SER A 304 -12.16 -1.15 9.66
N THR A 305 -12.28 -1.88 8.57
CA THR A 305 -13.35 -1.74 7.57
C THR A 305 -14.19 -3.00 7.48
N ASN A 306 -15.35 -2.90 6.83
CA ASN A 306 -16.23 -4.05 6.58
C ASN A 306 -15.69 -5.02 5.53
N GLY A 307 -14.64 -4.66 4.82
CA GLY A 307 -13.99 -5.45 3.78
C GLY A 307 -12.96 -4.63 3.03
N LEU A 308 -12.13 -5.31 2.24
CA LEU A 308 -11.23 -4.73 1.26
C LEU A 308 -11.64 -5.20 -0.13
N TYR A 309 -11.47 -4.34 -1.12
CA TYR A 309 -11.95 -4.54 -2.49
C TYR A 309 -10.83 -4.38 -3.51
N ALA A 310 -11.06 -4.92 -4.72
CA ALA A 310 -10.11 -4.77 -5.83
C ALA A 310 -9.73 -3.30 -6.02
N GLY A 311 -8.42 -3.04 -6.10
CA GLY A 311 -7.87 -1.69 -6.18
C GLY A 311 -7.33 -1.15 -4.86
N GLU A 312 -7.76 -1.65 -3.72
CA GLU A 312 -7.36 -1.13 -2.41
C GLU A 312 -6.05 -1.75 -1.91
N VAL A 313 -5.34 -0.97 -1.11
CA VAL A 313 -4.21 -1.39 -0.28
C VAL A 313 -4.67 -1.35 1.17
N GLY A 314 -4.38 -2.41 1.92
CA GLY A 314 -4.80 -2.47 3.32
C GLY A 314 -4.08 -3.57 4.10
N TYR A 315 -4.59 -3.86 5.28
CA TYR A 315 -4.06 -4.92 6.12
C TYR A 315 -5.09 -6.02 6.40
N ILE A 316 -4.59 -7.22 6.68
CA ILE A 316 -5.38 -8.34 7.16
C ILE A 316 -4.72 -8.89 8.43
N ALA A 317 -5.49 -9.02 9.52
CA ALA A 317 -5.13 -9.73 10.71
C ALA A 317 -5.93 -11.05 10.76
N ALA A 318 -5.21 -12.18 10.89
CA ALA A 318 -5.82 -13.51 10.78
C ALA A 318 -5.29 -14.51 11.83
N SER A 319 -4.82 -14.02 12.98
CA SER A 319 -4.24 -14.84 14.05
C SER A 319 -3.13 -15.78 13.57
N ILE A 320 -2.37 -15.37 12.58
CA ILE A 320 -1.20 -16.08 12.07
C ILE A 320 -0.12 -16.03 13.18
N LYS A 321 0.42 -17.18 13.57
CA LYS A 321 1.31 -17.26 14.73
C LYS A 321 2.76 -16.95 14.41
N THR A 322 3.21 -17.28 13.20
CA THR A 322 4.61 -17.10 12.79
C THR A 322 4.72 -16.39 11.45
N LEU A 323 5.71 -15.51 11.30
CA LEU A 323 6.01 -14.84 10.03
C LEU A 323 6.37 -15.84 8.91
N ALA A 324 6.86 -17.02 9.27
CA ALA A 324 7.20 -18.05 8.30
C ALA A 324 5.97 -18.61 7.57
N ASP A 325 4.79 -18.53 8.19
CA ASP A 325 3.53 -18.99 7.60
C ASP A 325 2.97 -18.00 6.55
N ALA A 326 3.29 -16.71 6.68
CA ALA A 326 2.86 -15.64 5.77
C ALA A 326 4.07 -15.05 5.03
N LYS A 327 4.46 -15.69 3.95
CA LYS A 327 5.61 -15.22 3.15
C LYS A 327 5.22 -14.01 2.33
N VAL A 328 6.05 -12.98 2.38
CA VAL A 328 5.91 -11.78 1.54
C VAL A 328 6.11 -12.16 0.07
N GLY A 329 5.28 -11.61 -0.81
CA GLY A 329 5.20 -11.97 -2.23
C GLY A 329 4.20 -13.09 -2.52
N ASP A 330 3.61 -13.74 -1.50
CA ASP A 330 2.57 -14.75 -1.70
C ASP A 330 1.24 -14.12 -2.13
N THR A 331 0.38 -14.95 -2.72
CA THR A 331 -0.95 -14.56 -3.15
C THR A 331 -1.99 -15.09 -2.20
N VAL A 332 -2.86 -14.19 -1.72
CA VAL A 332 -4.04 -14.50 -0.93
C VAL A 332 -5.22 -14.78 -1.85
N THR A 333 -5.91 -15.90 -1.62
CA THR A 333 -7.15 -16.25 -2.32
C THR A 333 -8.19 -16.81 -1.35
N LEU A 334 -9.49 -16.70 -1.65
CA LEU A 334 -10.53 -17.28 -0.79
C LEU A 334 -10.58 -18.80 -0.95
N THR A 335 -10.77 -19.52 0.16
CA THR A 335 -10.94 -20.98 0.16
C THR A 335 -12.21 -21.40 -0.57
N ALA A 336 -13.29 -20.60 -0.44
CA ALA A 336 -14.58 -20.88 -1.06
C ALA A 336 -14.61 -20.72 -2.60
N ASN A 337 -13.79 -19.80 -3.13
CA ASN A 337 -13.67 -19.52 -4.57
C ASN A 337 -12.22 -19.21 -4.93
N PRO A 338 -11.34 -20.23 -4.96
CA PRO A 338 -9.91 -20.01 -5.14
C PRO A 338 -9.58 -19.57 -6.56
N ALA A 339 -8.66 -18.62 -6.67
CA ALA A 339 -8.07 -18.24 -7.93
C ALA A 339 -7.24 -19.40 -8.51
N LYS A 340 -7.19 -19.49 -9.84
CA LYS A 340 -6.47 -20.56 -10.54
C LYS A 340 -4.95 -20.36 -10.54
N GLU A 341 -4.51 -19.10 -10.63
CA GLU A 341 -3.11 -18.75 -10.79
C GLU A 341 -2.71 -17.69 -9.76
N PRO A 342 -1.50 -17.83 -9.17
CA PRO A 342 -0.98 -16.80 -8.26
C PRO A 342 -0.62 -15.54 -9.04
N LEU A 343 -0.53 -14.42 -8.32
CA LEU A 343 0.02 -13.20 -8.88
C LEU A 343 1.52 -13.38 -9.19
N PRO A 344 2.02 -12.76 -10.27
CA PRO A 344 3.45 -12.80 -10.57
C PRO A 344 4.22 -12.05 -9.47
N GLY A 345 5.46 -12.47 -9.22
CA GLY A 345 6.37 -11.76 -8.31
C GLY A 345 6.81 -12.53 -7.08
N TYR A 346 6.18 -13.68 -6.74
CA TYR A 346 6.72 -14.51 -5.67
C TYR A 346 8.07 -15.12 -6.09
N ARG A 347 9.13 -14.65 -5.42
CA ARG A 347 10.46 -15.26 -5.49
C ARG A 347 10.94 -15.50 -4.06
N GLU A 348 11.57 -16.64 -3.81
CA GLU A 348 12.19 -16.89 -2.49
C GLU A 348 13.42 -15.97 -2.37
N ALA A 349 13.47 -15.17 -1.29
CA ALA A 349 14.62 -14.30 -1.05
C ALA A 349 15.89 -15.13 -0.91
N GLN A 350 16.92 -14.78 -1.64
CA GLN A 350 18.23 -15.39 -1.49
C GLN A 350 19.07 -14.59 -0.49
N PRO A 351 19.74 -15.26 0.47
CA PRO A 351 20.63 -14.55 1.39
C PRO A 351 21.74 -13.82 0.64
N MET A 352 21.82 -12.50 0.81
CA MET A 352 22.85 -11.67 0.18
C MET A 352 23.99 -11.33 1.14
N VAL A 353 23.74 -11.31 2.45
CA VAL A 353 24.68 -10.95 3.50
C VAL A 353 24.79 -12.06 4.52
N TYR A 354 26.00 -12.38 4.89
CA TYR A 354 26.30 -13.33 5.95
C TYR A 354 27.02 -12.61 7.09
N CYS A 355 26.53 -12.78 8.33
CA CYS A 355 27.16 -12.19 9.50
C CYS A 355 27.36 -13.20 10.61
N GLY A 356 28.40 -13.00 11.42
CA GLY A 356 28.59 -13.72 12.69
C GLY A 356 27.96 -12.91 13.83
N ILE A 357 27.18 -13.56 14.68
CA ILE A 357 26.61 -12.95 15.88
C ILE A 357 27.44 -13.42 17.07
N TYR A 358 28.02 -12.50 17.82
CA TYR A 358 28.84 -12.78 18.98
C TYR A 358 28.23 -12.10 20.21
N PRO A 359 28.18 -12.77 21.38
CA PRO A 359 27.71 -12.14 22.60
C PRO A 359 28.70 -11.07 23.08
N VAL A 360 28.19 -9.97 23.59
CA VAL A 360 29.01 -8.86 24.13
C VAL A 360 29.63 -9.25 25.50
N ASP A 361 28.91 -10.03 26.28
CA ASP A 361 29.24 -10.32 27.69
C ASP A 361 29.42 -11.84 27.94
N GLY A 362 30.23 -12.54 27.20
CA GLY A 362 30.56 -13.97 27.49
C GLY A 362 29.37 -14.91 27.71
N ALA A 363 28.14 -14.45 27.40
CA ALA A 363 26.93 -15.26 27.49
C ALA A 363 26.89 -16.28 26.36
N VAL A 364 26.39 -17.47 26.65
CA VAL A 364 26.21 -18.51 25.62
C VAL A 364 25.02 -18.15 24.74
N VAL A 365 25.27 -17.91 23.45
CA VAL A 365 24.21 -17.73 22.46
C VAL A 365 23.92 -19.08 21.80
N THR A 366 22.74 -19.63 22.04
CA THR A 366 22.26 -20.83 21.36
C THR A 366 21.55 -20.40 20.08
N CYS A 367 22.19 -20.59 18.92
CA CYS A 367 21.60 -20.31 17.62
C CYS A 367 21.11 -21.61 16.98
N ARG A 368 19.79 -21.77 16.79
CA ARG A 368 19.24 -22.89 16.03
C ARG A 368 19.30 -22.58 14.54
N MET A 369 20.22 -23.23 13.84
CA MET A 369 20.25 -23.14 12.38
C MET A 369 19.28 -24.14 11.76
N TYR A 370 18.21 -23.67 11.13
CA TYR A 370 17.36 -24.52 10.29
C TYR A 370 18.02 -24.71 8.93
N ARG A 371 18.59 -25.88 8.67
CA ARG A 371 18.99 -26.29 7.34
C ARG A 371 17.75 -26.81 6.60
N LYS A 372 17.32 -26.15 5.55
CA LYS A 372 16.33 -26.72 4.62
C LYS A 372 16.96 -28.01 4.05
N ALA A 373 16.37 -29.15 4.32
CA ALA A 373 16.81 -30.43 3.72
C ALA A 373 16.57 -30.33 2.21
N ASP A 374 17.64 -30.27 1.44
CA ASP A 374 17.60 -30.54 0.01
C ASP A 374 16.93 -31.90 -0.17
N GLY A 375 15.87 -31.98 -0.99
CA GLY A 375 14.96 -33.11 -1.16
C GLY A 375 15.59 -34.45 -1.54
N ARG A 376 16.65 -34.87 -0.88
CA ARG A 376 17.22 -36.22 -0.92
C ARG A 376 16.61 -37.05 0.18
N LYS A 377 15.74 -37.97 -0.20
CA LYS A 377 15.29 -39.07 0.66
C LYS A 377 16.50 -39.86 1.16
N GLY A 378 16.70 -39.89 2.45
CA GLY A 378 17.59 -40.81 3.09
C GLY A 378 18.58 -40.15 4.05
N GLY A 379 18.36 -40.34 5.34
CA GLY A 379 19.32 -40.10 6.41
C GLY A 379 18.74 -39.24 7.53
N ASP A 380 18.66 -39.85 8.70
CA ASP A 380 18.32 -39.21 9.98
C ASP A 380 19.00 -37.84 10.09
N GLY A 381 18.20 -36.80 10.24
CA GLY A 381 18.66 -35.44 10.45
C GLY A 381 19.34 -35.34 11.82
N ASP A 382 20.65 -35.25 11.82
CA ASP A 382 21.48 -34.94 12.96
C ASP A 382 21.21 -33.46 13.34
N ASP A 383 20.33 -33.24 14.32
CA ASP A 383 20.12 -31.94 14.97
C ASP A 383 21.39 -31.61 15.77
N ARG A 384 22.36 -30.97 15.09
CA ARG A 384 23.53 -30.43 15.78
C ARG A 384 23.18 -29.05 16.31
N ASP A 385 22.93 -28.98 17.58
CA ASP A 385 22.99 -27.74 18.34
C ASP A 385 24.44 -27.22 18.27
N ALA A 386 24.66 -26.21 17.41
CA ALA A 386 25.95 -25.52 17.40
C ALA A 386 25.97 -24.57 18.60
N THR A 387 26.60 -24.97 19.67
CA THR A 387 26.96 -24.10 20.81
C THR A 387 28.20 -23.31 20.38
N LEU A 388 28.06 -22.01 20.15
CA LEU A 388 29.19 -21.10 19.98
C LEU A 388 29.63 -20.63 21.36
N LEU A 389 30.89 -20.92 21.71
CA LEU A 389 31.58 -20.42 22.90
C LEU A 389 32.11 -19.03 22.65
#